data_c3ecec4d5d2df363d574877ae48c9121
#
_entry.id   c3ecec4d5d2df363d574877ae48c9121
#
_cell.length_a   1.000
_cell.length_b   1.000
_cell.length_c   1.000
_cell.angle_alpha   90.00
_cell.angle_beta   90.00
_cell.angle_gamma   90.00
#
_symmetry.space_group_name_H-M   'P 1'
#
loop_
_entity.id
_entity.type
_entity.pdbx_description
1 polymer ?
#
loop_
_entity_poly.entity_id
_entity_poly.type
_entity_poly.pdbx_seq_one_letter_code
_entity_poly.pdbx_strand_id
1 'polypeptide(L)'
;FMGASMGLTATLPAAQALAVFAALGLGLALPYLAASLWPAVARTLPRPGAWMDTFRRFLAFPMFATVVWLVWVLGQQSGIDGAASLLILLVGLGLLAWSLALQGRARRWLGSVATVAMALLLWAFGPHVTRMAEVAAAPANATATAAQGWQPWAPGAAEALVASGRPVFVDFTAAWCVTCQYNKKTTLANSEVLADLHAKNVALLRADWTRRDPAITAALAQLGRNGVPVYVFYRPGKPPVVLTEVLSVDEVRSTIAQL
;
A
#
# COMPACT_ATOMS: atom_id res chain seq x y z
N PHE A 1 -4.74 -9.69 -1.36
CA PHE A 1 -4.47 -11.05 -1.87
C PHE A 1 -2.97 -11.36 -1.94
N MET A 2 -2.13 -10.51 -2.57
CA MET A 2 -0.69 -10.79 -2.69
C MET A 2 0.06 -10.81 -1.35
N GLY A 3 -0.26 -9.93 -0.41
CA GLY A 3 0.39 -9.91 0.91
C GLY A 3 0.10 -11.16 1.74
N ALA A 4 -1.15 -11.63 1.73
CA ALA A 4 -1.55 -12.85 2.44
C ALA A 4 -0.92 -14.10 1.82
N SER A 5 -0.84 -14.19 0.48
CA SER A 5 -0.21 -15.31 -0.20
C SER A 5 1.31 -15.35 0.02
N MET A 6 1.99 -14.21 0.02
CA MET A 6 3.42 -14.14 0.36
C MET A 6 3.71 -14.47 1.82
N GLY A 7 2.85 -14.01 2.74
CA GLY A 7 2.97 -14.37 4.16
C GLY A 7 2.79 -15.87 4.39
N LEU A 8 1.80 -16.48 3.73
CA LEU A 8 1.54 -17.90 3.82
C LEU A 8 2.69 -18.73 3.23
N THR A 9 3.23 -18.34 2.05
CA THR A 9 4.32 -19.08 1.40
C THR A 9 5.64 -18.99 2.16
N ALA A 10 5.87 -17.93 2.93
CA ALA A 10 7.07 -17.80 3.78
C ALA A 10 7.09 -18.79 4.95
N THR A 11 5.91 -19.29 5.39
CA THR A 11 5.79 -20.26 6.50
C THR A 11 5.66 -21.70 6.03
N LEU A 12 5.48 -21.94 4.72
CA LEU A 12 5.31 -23.28 4.14
C LEU A 12 6.66 -23.94 3.79
N PRO A 13 6.76 -25.28 3.83
CA PRO A 13 7.89 -26.01 3.25
C PRO A 13 8.08 -25.65 1.77
N ALA A 14 9.32 -25.61 1.31
CA ALA A 14 9.68 -25.18 -0.03
C ALA A 14 8.88 -25.84 -1.17
N ALA A 15 8.58 -27.14 -1.03
CA ALA A 15 7.77 -27.87 -2.01
C ALA A 15 6.33 -27.36 -2.10
N GLN A 16 5.72 -27.01 -0.97
CA GLN A 16 4.35 -26.47 -0.95
C GLN A 16 4.30 -25.03 -1.46
N ALA A 17 5.31 -24.22 -1.11
CA ALA A 17 5.44 -22.86 -1.65
C ALA A 17 5.59 -22.88 -3.19
N LEU A 18 6.45 -23.76 -3.72
CA LEU A 18 6.60 -23.97 -5.16
C LEU A 18 5.29 -24.42 -5.84
N ALA A 19 4.54 -25.31 -5.19
CA ALA A 19 3.26 -25.77 -5.73
C ALA A 19 2.23 -24.64 -5.84
N VAL A 20 2.18 -23.73 -4.86
CA VAL A 20 1.31 -22.53 -4.91
C VAL A 20 1.71 -21.62 -6.07
N PHE A 21 2.99 -21.33 -6.24
CA PHE A 21 3.46 -20.50 -7.36
C PHE A 21 3.26 -21.18 -8.70
N ALA A 22 3.46 -22.51 -8.80
CA ALA A 22 3.18 -23.27 -10.00
C ALA A 22 1.70 -23.24 -10.38
N ALA A 23 0.80 -23.40 -9.39
CA ALA A 23 -0.64 -23.33 -9.61
C ALA A 23 -1.08 -21.93 -10.08
N LEU A 24 -0.53 -20.85 -9.50
CA LEU A 24 -0.77 -19.48 -9.96
C LEU A 24 -0.26 -19.26 -11.39
N GLY A 25 0.96 -19.72 -11.68
CA GLY A 25 1.57 -19.63 -13.01
C GLY A 25 0.75 -20.40 -14.06
N LEU A 26 0.30 -21.61 -13.72
CA LEU A 26 -0.57 -22.41 -14.59
C LEU A 26 -1.92 -21.71 -14.83
N GLY A 27 -2.52 -21.15 -13.77
CA GLY A 27 -3.77 -20.41 -13.88
C GLY A 27 -3.67 -19.21 -14.83
N LEU A 28 -2.57 -18.46 -14.78
CA LEU A 28 -2.28 -17.36 -15.69
C LEU A 28 -2.00 -17.82 -17.13
N ALA A 29 -1.35 -18.98 -17.30
CA ALA A 29 -1.04 -19.56 -18.60
C ALA A 29 -2.26 -20.22 -19.26
N LEU A 30 -3.25 -20.65 -18.47
CA LEU A 30 -4.40 -21.45 -18.92
C LEU A 30 -5.18 -20.81 -20.07
N PRO A 31 -5.51 -19.51 -20.08
CA PRO A 31 -6.20 -18.88 -21.22
C PRO A 31 -5.39 -18.95 -22.52
N TYR A 32 -4.06 -18.76 -22.41
CA TYR A 32 -3.17 -18.82 -23.58
C TYR A 32 -2.99 -20.24 -24.09
N LEU A 33 -2.85 -21.20 -23.17
CA LEU A 33 -2.78 -22.63 -23.50
C LEU A 33 -4.11 -23.10 -24.15
N ALA A 34 -5.25 -22.68 -23.59
CA ALA A 34 -6.56 -23.02 -24.17
C ALA A 34 -6.72 -22.46 -25.60
N ALA A 35 -6.33 -21.19 -25.82
CA ALA A 35 -6.35 -20.60 -27.15
C ALA A 35 -5.38 -21.25 -28.13
N SER A 36 -4.23 -21.74 -27.64
CA SER A 36 -3.21 -22.41 -28.45
C SER A 36 -3.60 -23.84 -28.82
N LEU A 37 -4.19 -24.60 -27.88
CA LEU A 37 -4.51 -26.03 -28.07
C LEU A 37 -5.89 -26.26 -28.73
N TRP A 38 -6.85 -25.35 -28.53
CA TRP A 38 -8.18 -25.45 -29.07
C TRP A 38 -8.51 -24.33 -30.06
N PRO A 39 -8.48 -24.59 -31.39
CA PRO A 39 -8.81 -23.60 -32.42
C PRO A 39 -10.19 -22.99 -32.24
N ALA A 40 -11.14 -23.72 -31.61
CA ALA A 40 -12.46 -23.22 -31.30
C ALA A 40 -12.42 -22.04 -30.32
N VAL A 41 -11.59 -22.11 -29.31
CA VAL A 41 -11.38 -21.02 -28.32
C VAL A 41 -10.73 -19.80 -29.00
N ALA A 42 -9.74 -20.03 -29.88
CA ALA A 42 -9.12 -18.96 -30.64
C ALA A 42 -10.12 -18.23 -31.59
N ARG A 43 -11.13 -18.93 -32.10
CA ARG A 43 -12.17 -18.35 -32.95
C ARG A 43 -13.21 -17.52 -32.20
N THR A 44 -13.38 -17.72 -30.89
CA THR A 44 -14.28 -16.92 -30.07
C THR A 44 -13.63 -15.61 -29.64
N LEU A 45 -12.31 -15.48 -29.78
CA LEU A 45 -11.60 -14.24 -29.48
C LEU A 45 -11.95 -13.17 -30.52
N PRO A 46 -12.23 -11.93 -30.11
CA PRO A 46 -12.54 -10.84 -31.01
C PRO A 46 -11.40 -10.61 -32.01
N ARG A 47 -11.74 -10.51 -33.29
CA ARG A 47 -10.74 -10.25 -34.34
C ARG A 47 -10.09 -8.90 -34.14
N PRO A 48 -8.76 -8.79 -34.37
CA PRO A 48 -8.06 -7.51 -34.29
C PRO A 48 -8.67 -6.52 -35.30
N GLY A 49 -8.93 -5.30 -34.83
CA GLY A 49 -9.57 -4.25 -35.64
C GLY A 49 -9.42 -2.88 -34.96
N ALA A 50 -10.01 -1.85 -35.58
CA ALA A 50 -9.93 -0.46 -35.11
C ALA A 50 -10.40 -0.27 -33.64
N TRP A 51 -11.30 -1.13 -33.13
CA TRP A 51 -11.74 -1.12 -31.74
C TRP A 51 -10.59 -1.37 -30.76
N MET A 52 -9.57 -2.16 -31.16
CA MET A 52 -8.42 -2.50 -30.34
C MET A 52 -7.53 -1.28 -30.10
N ASP A 53 -7.41 -0.38 -31.08
CA ASP A 53 -6.69 0.90 -30.90
C ASP A 53 -7.44 1.83 -29.94
N THR A 54 -8.75 1.89 -30.03
CA THR A 54 -9.59 2.65 -29.11
C THR A 54 -9.49 2.08 -27.69
N PHE A 55 -9.58 0.77 -27.55
CA PHE A 55 -9.45 0.07 -26.26
C PHE A 55 -8.06 0.27 -25.64
N ARG A 56 -7.01 0.18 -26.46
CA ARG A 56 -5.62 0.45 -26.01
C ARG A 56 -5.45 1.88 -25.51
N ARG A 57 -6.04 2.86 -26.18
CA ARG A 57 -6.05 4.26 -25.71
C ARG A 57 -6.85 4.43 -24.44
N PHE A 58 -7.99 3.75 -24.32
CA PHE A 58 -8.79 3.75 -23.10
C PHE A 58 -8.02 3.17 -21.90
N LEU A 59 -7.27 2.08 -22.10
CA LEU A 59 -6.44 1.47 -21.06
C LEU A 59 -5.30 2.39 -20.57
N ALA A 60 -4.95 3.44 -21.30
CA ALA A 60 -4.00 4.43 -20.83
C ALA A 60 -4.52 5.21 -19.60
N PHE A 61 -5.84 5.44 -19.48
CA PHE A 61 -6.41 6.19 -18.36
C PHE A 61 -6.22 5.50 -17.00
N PRO A 62 -6.52 4.19 -16.84
CA PRO A 62 -6.19 3.46 -15.62
C PRO A 62 -4.68 3.48 -15.30
N MET A 63 -3.82 3.40 -16.32
CA MET A 63 -2.37 3.51 -16.14
C MET A 63 -1.96 4.89 -15.59
N PHE A 64 -2.51 5.98 -16.14
CA PHE A 64 -2.29 7.32 -15.61
C PHE A 64 -2.82 7.49 -14.19
N ALA A 65 -4.00 6.94 -13.90
CA ALA A 65 -4.54 6.94 -12.54
C ALA A 65 -3.60 6.23 -11.55
N THR A 66 -3.00 5.11 -11.97
CA THR A 66 -1.99 4.40 -11.19
C THR A 66 -0.75 5.26 -10.96
N VAL A 67 -0.27 6.00 -11.98
CA VAL A 67 0.87 6.92 -11.84
C VAL A 67 0.57 8.03 -10.83
N VAL A 68 -0.62 8.65 -10.93
CA VAL A 68 -1.05 9.69 -9.98
C VAL A 68 -1.07 9.13 -8.55
N TRP A 69 -1.62 7.92 -8.38
CA TRP A 69 -1.64 7.26 -7.08
C TRP A 69 -0.23 6.95 -6.55
N LEU A 70 0.69 6.48 -7.39
CA LEU A 70 2.08 6.20 -7.00
C LEU A 70 2.84 7.47 -6.61
N VAL A 71 2.64 8.59 -7.34
CA VAL A 71 3.22 9.90 -6.97
C VAL A 71 2.68 10.36 -5.62
N TRP A 72 1.38 10.19 -5.38
CA TRP A 72 0.78 10.51 -4.09
C TRP A 72 1.36 9.64 -2.95
N VAL A 73 1.51 8.33 -3.18
CA VAL A 73 2.14 7.40 -2.22
C VAL A 73 3.57 7.83 -1.91
N LEU A 74 4.35 8.17 -2.94
CA LEU A 74 5.72 8.68 -2.76
C LEU A 74 5.72 9.96 -1.92
N GLY A 75 4.79 10.88 -2.19
CA GLY A 75 4.63 12.10 -1.38
C GLY A 75 4.34 11.81 0.10
N GLN A 76 3.63 10.72 0.42
CA GLN A 76 3.42 10.28 1.80
C GLN A 76 4.68 9.69 2.46
N GLN A 77 5.58 9.11 1.67
CA GLN A 77 6.82 8.47 2.17
C GLN A 77 8.00 9.44 2.24
N SER A 78 8.23 10.20 1.17
CA SER A 78 9.39 11.10 1.01
C SER A 78 9.06 12.58 1.18
N GLY A 79 7.80 12.88 1.50
CA GLY A 79 7.32 14.26 1.59
C GLY A 79 7.07 14.90 0.22
N ILE A 80 6.64 16.16 0.26
CA ILE A 80 6.32 16.92 -0.97
C ILE A 80 7.56 17.13 -1.85
N ASP A 81 8.73 17.29 -1.23
CA ASP A 81 10.00 17.48 -1.94
C ASP A 81 10.43 16.23 -2.70
N GLY A 82 10.15 15.03 -2.16
CA GLY A 82 10.38 13.77 -2.86
C GLY A 82 9.47 13.59 -4.06
N ALA A 83 8.19 13.93 -3.93
CA ALA A 83 7.25 13.89 -5.05
C ALA A 83 7.60 14.92 -6.13
N ALA A 84 7.95 16.15 -5.74
CA ALA A 84 8.40 17.19 -6.67
C ALA A 84 9.69 16.77 -7.40
N SER A 85 10.64 16.19 -6.69
CA SER A 85 11.90 15.66 -7.26
C SER A 85 11.63 14.57 -8.30
N LEU A 86 10.70 13.65 -8.04
CA LEU A 86 10.29 12.64 -9.02
C LEU A 86 9.71 13.29 -10.28
N LEU A 87 8.81 14.28 -10.13
CA LEU A 87 8.22 14.97 -11.28
C LEU A 87 9.27 15.67 -12.13
N ILE A 88 10.25 16.33 -11.51
CA ILE A 88 11.40 16.96 -12.20
C ILE A 88 12.19 15.89 -12.99
N LEU A 89 12.47 14.74 -12.39
CA LEU A 89 13.16 13.65 -13.06
C LEU A 89 12.36 13.09 -14.23
N LEU A 90 11.02 12.98 -14.12
CA LEU A 90 10.16 12.53 -15.21
C LEU A 90 10.14 13.52 -16.37
N VAL A 91 10.12 14.83 -16.10
CA VAL A 91 10.24 15.87 -17.12
C VAL A 91 11.60 15.77 -17.80
N GLY A 92 12.69 15.62 -17.05
CA GLY A 92 14.04 15.40 -17.59
C GLY A 92 14.13 14.15 -18.46
N LEU A 93 13.49 13.05 -18.04
CA LEU A 93 13.40 11.82 -18.84
C LEU A 93 12.63 12.03 -20.14
N GLY A 94 11.52 12.76 -20.08
CA GLY A 94 10.75 13.13 -21.28
C GLY A 94 11.58 13.97 -22.26
N LEU A 95 12.34 14.96 -21.76
CA LEU A 95 13.25 15.76 -22.56
C LEU A 95 14.36 14.90 -23.19
N LEU A 96 14.94 13.99 -22.42
CA LEU A 96 15.94 13.05 -22.92
C LEU A 96 15.37 12.17 -24.04
N ALA A 97 14.21 11.54 -23.81
CA ALA A 97 13.54 10.70 -24.80
C ALA A 97 13.23 11.48 -26.09
N TRP A 98 12.72 12.70 -25.95
CA TRP A 98 12.45 13.58 -27.09
C TRP A 98 13.73 13.94 -27.85
N SER A 99 14.81 14.29 -27.15
CA SER A 99 16.08 14.66 -27.78
C SER A 99 16.72 13.49 -28.55
N LEU A 100 16.56 12.25 -28.05
CA LEU A 100 17.04 11.03 -28.71
C LEU A 100 16.20 10.64 -29.93
N ALA A 101 14.93 11.07 -29.99
CA ALA A 101 14.06 10.87 -31.16
C ALA A 101 14.38 11.81 -32.33
N LEU A 102 15.15 12.88 -32.11
CA LEU A 102 15.59 13.80 -33.16
C LEU A 102 16.58 13.10 -34.13
N GLN A 103 16.79 13.69 -35.31
CA GLN A 103 17.70 13.14 -36.32
C GLN A 103 18.89 14.09 -36.60
N GLY A 104 19.97 13.53 -37.10
CA GLY A 104 21.13 14.29 -37.57
C GLY A 104 21.97 14.94 -36.47
N ARG A 105 22.48 16.16 -36.71
CA ARG A 105 23.32 16.90 -35.76
C ARG A 105 22.58 17.32 -34.50
N ALA A 106 21.28 17.62 -34.61
CA ALA A 106 20.45 18.01 -33.49
C ALA A 106 20.39 16.87 -32.41
N ARG A 107 20.22 15.62 -32.83
CA ARG A 107 20.24 14.47 -31.92
C ARG A 107 21.55 14.36 -31.14
N ARG A 108 22.70 14.55 -31.83
CA ARG A 108 24.01 14.43 -31.16
C ARG A 108 24.21 15.53 -30.14
N TRP A 109 23.92 16.76 -30.48
CA TRP A 109 24.10 17.92 -29.60
C TRP A 109 23.07 17.97 -28.47
N LEU A 110 21.79 17.96 -28.79
CA LEU A 110 20.72 18.00 -27.78
C LEU A 110 20.67 16.72 -26.95
N GLY A 111 20.94 15.56 -27.57
CA GLY A 111 21.01 14.28 -26.86
C GLY A 111 22.13 14.24 -25.84
N SER A 112 23.34 14.71 -26.18
CA SER A 112 24.45 14.78 -25.21
C SER A 112 24.16 15.78 -24.09
N VAL A 113 23.62 16.96 -24.41
CA VAL A 113 23.24 17.95 -23.38
C VAL A 113 22.14 17.39 -22.46
N ALA A 114 21.11 16.76 -23.03
CA ALA A 114 20.02 16.17 -22.25
C ALA A 114 20.51 15.00 -21.37
N THR A 115 21.48 14.21 -21.86
CA THR A 115 22.08 13.12 -21.06
C THR A 115 22.85 13.66 -19.87
N VAL A 116 23.69 14.70 -20.09
CA VAL A 116 24.44 15.37 -18.99
C VAL A 116 23.46 16.02 -18.01
N ALA A 117 22.45 16.73 -18.52
CA ALA A 117 21.41 17.32 -17.68
C ALA A 117 20.67 16.27 -16.84
N MET A 118 20.31 15.11 -17.43
CA MET A 118 19.68 14.02 -16.70
C MET A 118 20.60 13.45 -15.60
N ALA A 119 21.90 13.27 -15.87
CA ALA A 119 22.88 12.84 -14.87
C ALA A 119 22.97 13.83 -13.71
N LEU A 120 22.99 15.15 -13.99
CA LEU A 120 22.97 16.18 -12.97
C LEU A 120 21.68 16.19 -12.17
N LEU A 121 20.52 16.04 -12.83
CA LEU A 121 19.23 15.92 -12.16
C LEU A 121 19.16 14.69 -11.25
N LEU A 122 19.65 13.54 -11.71
CA LEU A 122 19.72 12.34 -10.89
C LEU A 122 20.62 12.51 -9.68
N TRP A 123 21.74 13.17 -9.86
CA TRP A 123 22.66 13.48 -8.75
C TRP A 123 22.03 14.45 -7.74
N ALA A 124 21.37 15.52 -8.20
CA ALA A 124 20.80 16.54 -7.35
C ALA A 124 19.49 16.09 -6.67
N PHE A 125 18.58 15.45 -7.41
CA PHE A 125 17.22 15.14 -6.97
C PHE A 125 16.98 13.66 -6.63
N GLY A 126 17.81 12.75 -7.13
CA GLY A 126 17.69 11.31 -6.85
C GLY A 126 17.66 10.98 -5.35
N PRO A 127 18.54 11.54 -4.52
CA PRO A 127 18.53 11.31 -3.08
C PRO A 127 17.23 11.74 -2.40
N HIS A 128 16.54 12.79 -2.88
CA HIS A 128 15.28 13.26 -2.30
C HIS A 128 14.12 12.30 -2.57
N VAL A 129 14.16 11.57 -3.69
CA VAL A 129 13.17 10.53 -4.01
C VAL A 129 13.33 9.30 -3.12
N THR A 130 14.58 8.92 -2.82
CA THR A 130 14.90 7.69 -2.08
C THR A 130 14.96 7.88 -0.57
N ARG A 131 15.19 9.10 -0.08
CA ARG A 131 15.15 9.40 1.35
C ARG A 131 13.72 9.32 1.85
N MET A 132 13.48 8.41 2.79
CA MET A 132 12.26 8.48 3.60
C MET A 132 12.35 9.75 4.44
N ALA A 133 11.31 10.58 4.39
CA ALA A 133 11.26 11.77 5.23
C ALA A 133 11.42 11.34 6.68
N GLU A 134 12.45 11.87 7.33
CA GLU A 134 12.68 11.68 8.76
C GLU A 134 11.42 12.08 9.51
N VAL A 135 11.10 11.36 10.59
CA VAL A 135 9.91 11.61 11.40
C VAL A 135 10.06 12.99 12.06
N ALA A 136 9.86 14.06 11.29
CA ALA A 136 9.56 15.36 11.85
C ALA A 136 8.18 15.27 12.50
N ALA A 137 8.13 15.62 13.78
CA ALA A 137 6.98 15.58 14.68
C ALA A 137 5.62 15.71 13.98
N ALA A 138 4.72 14.79 14.34
CA ALA A 138 3.28 14.77 14.08
C ALA A 138 2.84 15.25 12.68
N PRO A 139 2.43 14.32 11.79
CA PRO A 139 1.82 14.70 10.52
C PRO A 139 0.56 15.52 10.79
N ALA A 140 0.22 16.44 9.87
CA ALA A 140 -1.00 17.26 9.94
C ALA A 140 -2.29 16.44 10.16
N ASN A 141 -2.27 15.14 9.87
CA ASN A 141 -3.33 14.18 10.20
C ASN A 141 -3.40 13.81 11.69
N ALA A 142 -2.39 14.11 12.52
CA ALA A 142 -2.42 13.80 13.96
C ALA A 142 -3.50 14.60 14.67
N THR A 143 -3.76 15.83 14.24
CA THR A 143 -4.82 16.69 14.82
C THR A 143 -6.21 16.18 14.52
N ALA A 144 -6.48 15.71 13.29
CA ALA A 144 -7.76 15.10 12.92
C ALA A 144 -7.96 13.72 13.58
N THR A 145 -6.87 12.99 13.79
CA THR A 145 -6.86 11.68 14.45
C THR A 145 -7.08 11.82 15.95
N ALA A 146 -6.46 12.82 16.57
CA ALA A 146 -6.66 13.15 17.99
C ALA A 146 -8.11 13.60 18.29
N ALA A 147 -8.77 14.30 17.35
CA ALA A 147 -10.16 14.71 17.48
C ALA A 147 -11.13 13.51 17.54
N GLN A 148 -10.74 12.33 17.04
CA GLN A 148 -11.50 11.08 17.12
C GLN A 148 -11.03 10.15 18.24
N GLY A 149 -10.18 10.62 19.17
CA GLY A 149 -9.67 9.83 20.31
C GLY A 149 -8.54 8.86 19.97
N TRP A 150 -8.03 8.84 18.71
CA TRP A 150 -6.90 8.03 18.32
C TRP A 150 -5.58 8.62 18.80
N GLN A 151 -4.74 7.77 19.41
CA GLN A 151 -3.40 8.12 19.85
C GLN A 151 -2.35 7.41 18.96
N PRO A 152 -1.17 8.02 18.75
CA PRO A 152 -0.06 7.33 18.11
C PRO A 152 0.33 6.08 18.90
N TRP A 153 0.51 4.97 18.21
CA TRP A 153 1.06 3.76 18.84
C TRP A 153 2.56 3.94 19.08
N ALA A 154 3.02 3.41 20.21
CA ALA A 154 4.44 3.27 20.53
C ALA A 154 4.69 1.87 21.12
N PRO A 155 5.93 1.35 21.06
CA PRO A 155 6.28 0.08 21.70
C PRO A 155 5.92 0.08 23.20
N GLY A 156 5.25 -0.96 23.65
CA GLY A 156 4.82 -1.11 25.05
C GLY A 156 3.57 -0.30 25.44
N ALA A 157 3.05 0.58 24.57
CA ALA A 157 1.89 1.42 24.94
C ALA A 157 0.60 0.60 25.11
N ALA A 158 0.39 -0.41 24.25
CA ALA A 158 -0.77 -1.26 24.36
C ALA A 158 -0.71 -2.11 25.63
N GLU A 159 0.44 -2.69 25.93
CA GLU A 159 0.68 -3.52 27.10
C GLU A 159 0.51 -2.70 28.41
N ALA A 160 1.03 -1.48 28.45
CA ALA A 160 0.90 -0.58 29.61
C ALA A 160 -0.57 -0.22 29.89
N LEU A 161 -1.35 0.07 28.85
CA LEU A 161 -2.77 0.36 28.98
C LEU A 161 -3.57 -0.87 29.43
N VAL A 162 -3.26 -2.05 28.88
CA VAL A 162 -3.89 -3.31 29.28
C VAL A 162 -3.55 -3.66 30.74
N ALA A 163 -2.31 -3.44 31.16
CA ALA A 163 -1.90 -3.64 32.55
C ALA A 163 -2.65 -2.71 33.52
N SER A 164 -3.06 -1.51 33.08
CA SER A 164 -3.94 -0.63 33.86
C SER A 164 -5.42 -1.04 33.87
N GLY A 165 -5.76 -2.16 33.27
CA GLY A 165 -7.14 -2.66 33.19
C GLY A 165 -7.96 -2.10 32.04
N ARG A 166 -7.36 -1.31 31.13
CA ARG A 166 -8.06 -0.70 30.01
C ARG A 166 -7.91 -1.53 28.74
N PRO A 167 -9.02 -1.91 28.05
CA PRO A 167 -8.92 -2.57 26.76
C PRO A 167 -8.37 -1.61 25.69
N VAL A 168 -7.62 -2.17 24.72
CA VAL A 168 -6.94 -1.38 23.69
C VAL A 168 -7.27 -1.93 22.32
N PHE A 169 -7.59 -1.06 21.38
CA PHE A 169 -7.72 -1.36 19.96
C PHE A 169 -6.57 -0.74 19.19
N VAL A 170 -5.81 -1.56 18.47
CA VAL A 170 -4.67 -1.10 17.66
C VAL A 170 -4.99 -1.25 16.17
N ASP A 171 -4.91 -0.15 15.43
CA ASP A 171 -5.03 -0.06 13.98
C ASP A 171 -3.63 0.05 13.36
N PHE A 172 -3.06 -1.09 12.88
CA PHE A 172 -1.85 -1.09 12.07
C PHE A 172 -2.22 -0.77 10.63
N THR A 173 -1.78 0.37 10.15
CA THR A 173 -2.25 0.98 8.92
C THR A 173 -1.11 1.61 8.11
N ALA A 174 -1.39 1.96 6.84
CA ALA A 174 -0.49 2.79 6.04
C ALA A 174 -1.31 3.68 5.09
N ALA A 175 -0.76 4.83 4.70
CA ALA A 175 -1.41 5.74 3.76
C ALA A 175 -1.63 5.09 2.39
N TRP A 176 -0.68 4.28 1.91
CA TRP A 176 -0.74 3.57 0.64
C TRP A 176 -1.63 2.31 0.64
N CYS A 177 -2.12 1.89 1.79
CA CYS A 177 -2.94 0.69 1.94
C CYS A 177 -4.42 1.00 1.62
N VAL A 178 -4.90 0.59 0.46
CA VAL A 178 -6.27 0.85 -0.01
C VAL A 178 -7.31 0.28 0.95
N THR A 179 -7.13 -0.97 1.41
CA THR A 179 -8.03 -1.61 2.38
C THR A 179 -8.07 -0.85 3.71
N CYS A 180 -6.92 -0.35 4.18
CA CYS A 180 -6.86 0.47 5.39
C CYS A 180 -7.69 1.75 5.23
N GLN A 181 -7.57 2.44 4.08
CA GLN A 181 -8.34 3.66 3.82
C GLN A 181 -9.85 3.37 3.69
N TYR A 182 -10.21 2.25 3.10
CA TYR A 182 -11.60 1.79 3.05
C TYR A 182 -12.16 1.58 4.47
N ASN A 183 -11.50 0.76 5.29
CA ASN A 183 -11.94 0.48 6.66
C ASN A 183 -12.01 1.74 7.53
N LYS A 184 -11.07 2.68 7.37
CA LYS A 184 -11.10 3.98 8.07
C LYS A 184 -12.33 4.80 7.75
N LYS A 185 -12.76 4.80 6.48
CA LYS A 185 -13.91 5.61 6.02
C LYS A 185 -15.26 4.93 6.25
N THR A 186 -15.28 3.63 6.36
CA THR A 186 -16.51 2.83 6.54
C THR A 186 -16.67 2.40 7.99
N THR A 187 -16.02 1.32 8.38
CA THR A 187 -16.23 0.66 9.68
C THR A 187 -15.69 1.47 10.85
N LEU A 188 -14.47 2.02 10.74
CA LEU A 188 -13.86 2.77 11.85
C LEU A 188 -14.38 4.21 11.99
N ALA A 189 -15.10 4.73 11.00
CA ALA A 189 -15.84 6.00 11.07
C ALA A 189 -17.32 5.81 11.39
N ASN A 190 -17.79 4.57 11.55
CA ASN A 190 -19.18 4.29 11.86
C ASN A 190 -19.53 4.78 13.28
N SER A 191 -20.59 5.54 13.41
CA SER A 191 -21.00 6.16 14.67
C SER A 191 -21.34 5.16 15.77
N GLU A 192 -21.93 4.02 15.43
CA GLU A 192 -22.27 2.96 16.40
C GLU A 192 -21.00 2.27 16.92
N VAL A 193 -20.03 1.97 16.03
CA VAL A 193 -18.74 1.41 16.42
C VAL A 193 -17.99 2.37 17.35
N LEU A 194 -17.96 3.66 17.02
CA LEU A 194 -17.32 4.68 17.87
C LEU A 194 -18.01 4.81 19.22
N ALA A 195 -19.36 4.79 19.24
CA ALA A 195 -20.12 4.83 20.47
C ALA A 195 -19.85 3.61 21.37
N ASP A 196 -19.81 2.40 20.80
CA ASP A 196 -19.50 1.16 21.51
C ASP A 196 -18.07 1.16 22.10
N LEU A 197 -17.08 1.64 21.31
CA LEU A 197 -15.69 1.80 21.76
C LEU A 197 -15.59 2.78 22.94
N HIS A 198 -16.29 3.90 22.86
CA HIS A 198 -16.36 4.90 23.93
C HIS A 198 -17.06 4.35 25.19
N ALA A 199 -18.18 3.66 25.04
CA ALA A 199 -18.94 3.10 26.15
C ALA A 199 -18.11 2.08 26.95
N LYS A 200 -17.25 1.32 26.27
CA LYS A 200 -16.32 0.35 26.87
C LYS A 200 -14.98 0.94 27.28
N ASN A 201 -14.78 2.27 27.18
CA ASN A 201 -13.54 2.97 27.47
C ASN A 201 -12.31 2.35 26.77
N VAL A 202 -12.47 1.91 25.51
CA VAL A 202 -11.39 1.32 24.73
C VAL A 202 -10.38 2.41 24.36
N ALA A 203 -9.10 2.16 24.59
CA ALA A 203 -8.03 3.02 24.10
C ALA A 203 -7.78 2.74 22.62
N LEU A 204 -7.76 3.79 21.79
CA LEU A 204 -7.56 3.69 20.35
C LEU A 204 -6.12 4.06 20.00
N LEU A 205 -5.33 3.11 19.54
CA LEU A 205 -3.95 3.32 19.11
C LEU A 205 -3.83 3.11 17.61
N ARG A 206 -3.08 3.98 16.95
CA ARG A 206 -2.80 3.89 15.50
C ARG A 206 -1.32 3.73 15.24
N ALA A 207 -0.94 2.61 14.65
CA ALA A 207 0.41 2.27 14.21
C ALA A 207 0.54 2.58 12.71
N ASP A 208 1.06 3.75 12.37
CA ASP A 208 1.21 4.18 10.97
C ASP A 208 2.52 3.65 10.38
N TRP A 209 2.40 2.60 9.59
CA TRP A 209 3.49 1.93 8.90
C TRP A 209 3.77 2.49 7.48
N THR A 210 3.29 3.68 7.16
CA THR A 210 3.50 4.32 5.84
C THR A 210 4.97 4.36 5.46
N ARG A 211 5.84 4.62 6.42
CA ARG A 211 7.31 4.72 6.27
C ARG A 211 8.06 3.46 6.71
N ARG A 212 7.36 2.35 6.94
CA ARG A 212 7.94 1.07 7.38
C ARG A 212 8.78 1.19 8.66
N ASP A 213 8.25 1.86 9.67
CA ASP A 213 8.89 1.98 10.98
C ASP A 213 9.35 0.61 11.50
N PRO A 214 10.62 0.46 11.93
CA PRO A 214 11.16 -0.82 12.39
C PRO A 214 10.44 -1.39 13.63
N ALA A 215 9.99 -0.53 14.56
CA ALA A 215 9.29 -0.95 15.76
C ALA A 215 7.89 -1.51 15.41
N ILE A 216 7.17 -0.85 14.48
CA ILE A 216 5.89 -1.35 13.97
C ILE A 216 6.11 -2.64 13.17
N THR A 217 7.19 -2.74 12.40
CA THR A 217 7.55 -3.96 11.66
C THR A 217 7.76 -5.14 12.60
N ALA A 218 8.48 -4.93 13.71
CA ALA A 218 8.70 -5.95 14.73
C ALA A 218 7.39 -6.38 15.41
N ALA A 219 6.51 -5.42 15.73
CA ALA A 219 5.19 -5.72 16.32
C ALA A 219 4.30 -6.52 15.36
N LEU A 220 4.28 -6.19 14.06
CA LEU A 220 3.58 -6.97 13.04
C LEU A 220 4.12 -8.41 12.96
N ALA A 221 5.44 -8.57 12.97
CA ALA A 221 6.07 -9.90 12.95
C ALA A 221 5.70 -10.76 14.17
N GLN A 222 5.60 -10.15 15.38
CA GLN A 222 5.13 -10.84 16.58
C GLN A 222 3.67 -11.34 16.46
N LEU A 223 2.85 -10.63 15.67
CA LEU A 223 1.49 -11.04 15.34
C LEU A 223 1.42 -12.05 14.19
N GLY A 224 2.58 -12.51 13.67
CA GLY A 224 2.66 -13.41 12.51
C GLY A 224 2.24 -12.71 11.19
N ARG A 225 2.39 -11.40 11.11
CA ARG A 225 1.99 -10.59 9.95
C ARG A 225 3.18 -9.87 9.34
N ASN A 226 3.22 -9.78 8.01
CA ASN A 226 4.28 -9.14 7.25
C ASN A 226 3.82 -7.85 6.54
N GLY A 227 2.64 -7.35 6.88
CA GLY A 227 2.04 -6.18 6.24
C GLY A 227 0.77 -5.71 6.92
N VAL A 228 0.21 -4.64 6.37
CA VAL A 228 -1.05 -4.02 6.82
C VAL A 228 -2.15 -4.23 5.78
N PRO A 229 -3.43 -4.24 6.18
CA PRO A 229 -3.98 -3.88 7.49
C PRO A 229 -3.88 -5.01 8.52
N VAL A 230 -3.71 -4.64 9.80
CA VAL A 230 -3.88 -5.55 10.93
C VAL A 230 -4.61 -4.80 12.04
N TYR A 231 -5.65 -5.41 12.58
CA TYR A 231 -6.49 -4.85 13.64
C TYR A 231 -6.48 -5.80 14.83
N VAL A 232 -6.12 -5.26 15.99
CA VAL A 232 -5.95 -6.10 17.19
C VAL A 232 -6.67 -5.48 18.37
N PHE A 233 -7.50 -6.29 19.03
CA PHE A 233 -8.02 -5.99 20.36
C PHE A 233 -7.16 -6.67 21.43
N TYR A 234 -6.56 -5.87 22.30
CA TYR A 234 -5.91 -6.32 23.52
C TYR A 234 -6.87 -6.18 24.69
N ARG A 235 -6.98 -7.21 25.49
CA ARG A 235 -7.95 -7.33 26.60
C ARG A 235 -7.24 -7.69 27.89
N PRO A 236 -7.58 -7.05 29.03
CA PRO A 236 -7.01 -7.43 30.32
C PRO A 236 -7.27 -8.91 30.65
N GLY A 237 -6.21 -9.66 30.97
CA GLY A 237 -6.30 -11.07 31.37
C GLY A 237 -6.70 -12.05 30.26
N LYS A 238 -6.81 -11.63 29.00
CA LYS A 238 -7.19 -12.50 27.89
C LYS A 238 -6.19 -12.34 26.72
N PRO A 239 -6.05 -13.37 25.86
CA PRO A 239 -5.20 -13.24 24.67
C PRO A 239 -5.74 -12.17 23.72
N PRO A 240 -4.84 -11.52 22.92
CA PRO A 240 -5.23 -10.56 21.92
C PRO A 240 -6.07 -11.22 20.81
N VAL A 241 -7.04 -10.47 20.27
CA VAL A 241 -7.88 -10.92 19.15
C VAL A 241 -7.49 -10.13 17.92
N VAL A 242 -7.02 -10.83 16.88
CA VAL A 242 -6.74 -10.26 15.58
C VAL A 242 -8.00 -10.38 14.71
N LEU A 243 -8.47 -9.25 14.18
CA LEU A 243 -9.65 -9.20 13.32
C LEU A 243 -9.29 -9.46 11.84
N THR A 244 -10.32 -9.57 11.02
CA THR A 244 -10.17 -9.74 9.56
C THR A 244 -9.56 -8.49 8.91
N GLU A 245 -8.95 -8.66 7.73
CA GLU A 245 -8.31 -7.56 7.00
C GLU A 245 -9.34 -6.55 6.44
N VAL A 246 -10.53 -7.02 6.08
CA VAL A 246 -11.67 -6.17 5.68
C VAL A 246 -12.67 -6.20 6.82
N LEU A 247 -12.72 -5.10 7.57
CA LEU A 247 -13.57 -4.99 8.75
C LEU A 247 -15.05 -4.88 8.36
N SER A 248 -15.89 -5.64 9.04
CA SER A 248 -17.34 -5.39 9.07
C SER A 248 -17.74 -4.72 10.39
N VAL A 249 -18.82 -3.94 10.36
CA VAL A 249 -19.39 -3.29 11.56
C VAL A 249 -19.77 -4.35 12.59
N ASP A 250 -20.40 -5.45 12.15
CA ASP A 250 -20.85 -6.52 13.02
C ASP A 250 -19.70 -7.26 13.72
N GLU A 251 -18.59 -7.54 12.99
CA GLU A 251 -17.40 -8.16 13.55
C GLU A 251 -16.80 -7.31 14.67
N VAL A 252 -16.63 -6.00 14.40
CA VAL A 252 -16.04 -5.09 15.39
C VAL A 252 -16.94 -4.96 16.60
N ARG A 253 -18.25 -4.77 16.42
CA ARG A 253 -19.23 -4.63 17.52
C ARG A 253 -19.35 -5.92 18.35
N SER A 254 -19.38 -7.09 17.69
CA SER A 254 -19.41 -8.38 18.41
C SER A 254 -18.16 -8.61 19.24
N THR A 255 -17.00 -8.16 18.74
CA THR A 255 -15.74 -8.23 19.50
C THR A 255 -15.73 -7.26 20.69
N ILE A 256 -16.25 -6.03 20.51
CA ILE A 256 -16.38 -5.06 21.60
C ILE A 256 -17.36 -5.57 22.69
N ALA A 257 -18.42 -6.26 22.30
CA ALA A 257 -19.36 -6.84 23.26
C ALA A 257 -18.75 -7.91 24.18
N GLN A 258 -17.64 -8.54 23.75
CA GLN A 258 -16.90 -9.57 24.49
C GLN A 258 -15.76 -9.01 25.39
N LEU A 259 -15.56 -7.66 25.37
CA LEU A 259 -14.66 -6.95 26.27
C LEU A 259 -15.30 -6.83 27.66
#